data_349bfbf83721c5aa200045e4271c6820
#
_entry.id   349bfbf83721c5aa200045e4271c6820
#
_cell.length_a   1.000
_cell.length_b   1.000
_cell.length_c   1.000
_cell.angle_alpha   90.00
_cell.angle_beta   90.00
_cell.angle_gamma   90.00
#
_symmetry.space_group_name_H-M   'P 1'
#
loop_
_entity.id
_entity.type
_entity.pdbx_description
1 polymer ?
#
loop_
_entity_poly.entity_id
_entity_poly.type
_entity_poly.pdbx_seq_one_letter_code
_entity_poly.pdbx_strand_id
1 'polypeptide(L)'
;GKAKSRKNDEFYTVYDYIQKEMNAYLEYDPNVFRGKTILLPCDDPEWSNFTKYFAQNFETLGIKKLISTSYATDRKKQQYEQYHQMTLFELNFPQYDEEKPHSHGKIFTLTRDINKSGVIDIDDLEWQYLEGDGDFRSDEVCALRDEADIIVTNPPFSLFREFVAWVMEAEKKIVVIGNQNAITYKEIFPLLKENKLWIGATNNGQDMVFEVPEGAIVAPKDKEKAEKLGYKGNYTRLGNACWFTNIDHGRRHQPLSLMTMADNLKYSKHKQIREQGYLKYDNYDAIEVPFVDAIPSDYVEDMGVPITYLQRHNPEQFEVVKFRKGDDEKDLTYTIDSSTILTDRQTDRQTDRQTDRQTDRQ
;
A
#
# COMPACT_ATOMS: atom_id res chain seq x y z
N GLY A 1 -13.00 13.58 -18.22
CA GLY A 1 -12.28 12.63 -19.06
C GLY A 1 -12.81 11.24 -18.77
N LYS A 2 -13.28 10.51 -19.78
CA LYS A 2 -13.78 9.14 -19.66
C LYS A 2 -12.66 8.27 -19.08
N ALA A 3 -12.92 7.62 -17.94
CA ALA A 3 -12.09 6.55 -17.44
C ALA A 3 -11.92 5.52 -18.55
N LYS A 4 -10.68 5.33 -19.01
CA LYS A 4 -10.37 4.26 -19.95
C LYS A 4 -10.72 2.95 -19.25
N SER A 5 -11.54 2.13 -19.89
CA SER A 5 -11.81 0.76 -19.50
C SER A 5 -10.49 0.02 -19.38
N ARG A 6 -9.96 -0.12 -18.17
CA ARG A 6 -8.65 -0.71 -17.93
C ARG A 6 -8.77 -1.80 -16.89
N LYS A 7 -8.24 -2.95 -17.30
CA LYS A 7 -7.64 -4.02 -16.47
C LYS A 7 -8.06 -3.95 -15.01
N ASN A 8 -8.62 -5.04 -14.54
CA ASN A 8 -8.99 -5.32 -13.16
C ASN A 8 -8.27 -4.42 -12.15
N ASP A 9 -8.96 -3.40 -11.63
CA ASP A 9 -8.52 -2.59 -10.48
C ASP A 9 -9.05 -3.18 -9.16
N GLU A 10 -9.81 -4.29 -9.23
CA GLU A 10 -10.35 -5.00 -8.08
C GLU A 10 -9.39 -6.11 -7.67
N PHE A 11 -8.63 -5.84 -6.62
CA PHE A 11 -7.72 -6.78 -5.98
C PHE A 11 -8.15 -6.95 -4.52
N TYR A 12 -8.52 -8.17 -4.12
CA TYR A 12 -8.88 -8.44 -2.74
C TYR A 12 -7.65 -8.84 -1.95
N THR A 13 -7.37 -8.07 -0.91
CA THR A 13 -6.22 -8.34 -0.04
C THR A 13 -6.42 -9.65 0.71
N VAL A 14 -5.43 -10.51 0.70
CA VAL A 14 -5.46 -11.78 1.44
C VAL A 14 -5.48 -11.51 2.94
N TYR A 15 -6.32 -12.25 3.67
CA TYR A 15 -6.54 -12.11 5.11
C TYR A 15 -5.25 -12.10 5.93
N ASP A 16 -4.30 -13.00 5.63
CA ASP A 16 -3.03 -13.11 6.34
C ASP A 16 -2.18 -11.84 6.30
N TYR A 17 -2.21 -11.11 5.18
CA TYR A 17 -1.48 -9.82 5.07
C TYR A 17 -2.11 -8.76 5.96
N ILE A 18 -3.45 -8.71 6.02
CA ILE A 18 -4.19 -7.79 6.88
C ILE A 18 -3.87 -8.10 8.35
N GLN A 19 -3.97 -9.37 8.73
CA GLN A 19 -3.71 -9.81 10.10
C GLN A 19 -2.28 -9.49 10.55
N LYS A 20 -1.28 -9.76 9.70
CA LYS A 20 0.12 -9.47 10.01
C LYS A 20 0.37 -7.97 10.20
N GLU A 21 -0.21 -7.14 9.34
CA GLU A 21 -0.05 -5.69 9.43
C GLU A 21 -0.73 -5.14 10.68
N MET A 22 -1.99 -5.51 10.95
CA MET A 22 -2.72 -5.06 12.14
C MET A 22 -2.05 -5.54 13.44
N ASN A 23 -1.53 -6.77 13.46
CA ASN A 23 -0.79 -7.29 14.62
C ASN A 23 0.45 -6.45 14.93
N ALA A 24 1.16 -5.95 13.94
CA ALA A 24 2.33 -5.10 14.16
C ALA A 24 1.96 -3.76 14.84
N TYR A 25 0.77 -3.23 14.57
CA TYR A 25 0.27 -2.05 15.29
C TYR A 25 -0.14 -2.39 16.72
N LEU A 26 -0.82 -3.53 16.92
CA LEU A 26 -1.24 -4.02 18.23
C LEU A 26 -0.06 -4.39 19.13
N GLU A 27 1.03 -4.90 18.58
CA GLU A 27 2.28 -5.16 19.32
C GLU A 27 2.90 -3.86 19.85
N TYR A 28 2.77 -2.77 19.12
CA TYR A 28 3.28 -1.46 19.51
C TYR A 28 2.33 -0.73 20.48
N ASP A 29 1.04 -0.69 20.13
CA ASP A 29 -0.04 -0.14 20.97
C ASP A 29 -1.24 -1.10 21.00
N PRO A 30 -1.40 -1.90 22.06
CA PRO A 30 -2.53 -2.84 22.20
C PRO A 30 -3.91 -2.17 22.18
N ASN A 31 -3.99 -0.87 22.37
CA ASN A 31 -5.23 -0.10 22.39
C ASN A 31 -5.49 0.71 21.14
N VAL A 32 -4.69 0.55 20.10
CA VAL A 32 -4.76 1.36 18.86
C VAL A 32 -6.16 1.42 18.24
N PHE A 33 -6.94 0.34 18.32
CA PHE A 33 -8.31 0.24 17.79
C PHE A 33 -9.39 0.41 18.85
N ARG A 34 -9.02 0.41 20.14
CA ARG A 34 -9.99 0.41 21.25
C ARG A 34 -10.79 1.70 21.30
N GLY A 35 -12.14 1.55 21.33
CA GLY A 35 -13.07 2.66 21.38
C GLY A 35 -13.13 3.48 20.08
N LYS A 36 -12.56 2.98 18.98
CA LYS A 36 -12.49 3.68 17.69
C LYS A 36 -13.63 3.30 16.77
N THR A 37 -14.03 4.27 15.94
CA THR A 37 -14.86 4.04 14.76
C THR A 37 -13.94 3.79 13.56
N ILE A 38 -14.08 2.63 12.92
CA ILE A 38 -13.28 2.22 11.76
C ILE A 38 -14.14 2.28 10.52
N LEU A 39 -13.68 2.98 9.49
CA LEU A 39 -14.32 3.04 8.18
C LEU A 39 -13.49 2.25 7.15
N LEU A 40 -14.17 1.37 6.44
CA LEU A 40 -13.66 0.58 5.32
C LEU A 40 -14.36 1.03 4.03
N PRO A 41 -13.97 2.16 3.42
CA PRO A 41 -14.58 2.62 2.19
C PRO A 41 -14.14 1.74 1.01
N CYS A 42 -15.03 1.44 0.11
CA CYS A 42 -14.79 0.57 -1.05
C CYS A 42 -14.60 -0.94 -0.70
N ASP A 43 -15.00 -1.36 0.48
CA ASP A 43 -14.84 -2.73 0.98
C ASP A 43 -16.20 -3.41 1.17
N ASP A 44 -16.67 -4.09 0.13
CA ASP A 44 -17.91 -4.88 0.20
C ASP A 44 -17.69 -6.08 1.16
N PRO A 45 -18.49 -6.21 2.24
CA PRO A 45 -18.33 -7.27 3.24
C PRO A 45 -18.39 -8.70 2.69
N GLU A 46 -19.07 -8.91 1.57
CA GLU A 46 -19.15 -10.22 0.94
C GLU A 46 -17.79 -10.70 0.43
N TRP A 47 -16.93 -9.76 0.02
CA TRP A 47 -15.67 -10.05 -0.62
C TRP A 47 -14.46 -9.54 0.17
N SER A 48 -14.63 -8.46 0.95
CA SER A 48 -13.52 -7.81 1.66
C SER A 48 -13.06 -8.61 2.87
N ASN A 49 -11.80 -9.01 2.84
CA ASN A 49 -11.15 -9.59 4.01
C ASN A 49 -10.86 -8.54 5.11
N PHE A 50 -10.87 -7.24 4.80
CA PHE A 50 -10.80 -6.19 5.82
C PHE A 50 -12.04 -6.21 6.69
N THR A 51 -13.23 -6.24 6.10
CA THR A 51 -14.49 -6.31 6.84
C THR A 51 -14.54 -7.58 7.69
N LYS A 52 -14.17 -8.73 7.12
CA LYS A 52 -14.09 -10.00 7.85
C LYS A 52 -13.13 -9.92 9.04
N TYR A 53 -11.93 -9.37 8.85
CA TYR A 53 -10.94 -9.24 9.92
C TYR A 53 -11.46 -8.40 11.09
N PHE A 54 -11.96 -7.20 10.81
CA PHE A 54 -12.42 -6.29 11.85
C PHE A 54 -13.71 -6.77 12.52
N ALA A 55 -14.62 -7.40 11.79
CA ALA A 55 -15.83 -7.98 12.36
C ALA A 55 -15.51 -9.16 13.31
N GLN A 56 -14.66 -10.10 12.86
CA GLN A 56 -14.26 -11.25 13.68
C GLN A 56 -13.48 -10.86 14.94
N ASN A 57 -12.76 -9.75 14.91
CA ASN A 57 -11.95 -9.27 16.02
C ASN A 57 -12.59 -8.07 16.74
N PHE A 58 -13.84 -7.75 16.47
CA PHE A 58 -14.53 -6.55 16.94
C PHE A 58 -14.43 -6.39 18.47
N GLU A 59 -14.80 -7.42 19.23
CA GLU A 59 -14.77 -7.41 20.69
C GLU A 59 -13.34 -7.45 21.23
N THR A 60 -12.48 -8.29 20.68
CA THR A 60 -11.07 -8.42 21.10
C THR A 60 -10.31 -7.11 20.94
N LEU A 61 -10.52 -6.42 19.82
CA LEU A 61 -9.93 -5.11 19.54
C LEU A 61 -10.63 -3.97 20.33
N GLY A 62 -11.82 -4.24 20.87
CA GLY A 62 -12.62 -3.25 21.59
C GLY A 62 -13.12 -2.12 20.71
N ILE A 63 -13.43 -2.40 19.45
CA ILE A 63 -13.89 -1.42 18.46
C ILE A 63 -15.25 -0.87 18.91
N LYS A 64 -15.47 0.44 18.74
CA LYS A 64 -16.73 1.10 19.04
C LYS A 64 -17.76 0.89 17.91
N LYS A 65 -17.33 1.05 16.67
CA LYS A 65 -18.17 0.97 15.48
C LYS A 65 -17.33 0.58 14.26
N LEU A 66 -17.82 -0.35 13.48
CA LEU A 66 -17.26 -0.69 12.17
C LEU A 66 -18.24 -0.25 11.09
N ILE A 67 -17.76 0.48 10.10
CA ILE A 67 -18.51 0.92 8.94
C ILE A 67 -17.79 0.41 7.70
N SER A 68 -18.52 -0.26 6.81
CA SER A 68 -18.01 -0.68 5.50
C SER A 68 -18.93 -0.16 4.42
N THR A 69 -18.39 0.34 3.32
CA THR A 69 -19.19 0.77 2.17
C THR A 69 -18.78 0.04 0.91
N SER A 70 -19.76 -0.26 0.07
CA SER A 70 -19.52 -0.78 -1.27
C SER A 70 -19.84 0.27 -2.33
N TYR A 71 -19.11 0.22 -3.43
CA TYR A 71 -19.33 1.06 -4.59
C TYR A 71 -20.23 0.34 -5.61
N ALA A 72 -21.24 1.03 -6.15
CA ALA A 72 -22.07 0.50 -7.23
C ALA A 72 -21.31 0.56 -8.55
N THR A 73 -20.99 -0.58 -9.17
CA THR A 73 -20.27 -0.64 -10.45
C THR A 73 -21.11 -1.32 -11.53
N ASP A 74 -21.02 -0.81 -12.78
CA ASP A 74 -21.61 -1.47 -13.97
C ASP A 74 -21.07 -2.90 -14.18
N ARG A 75 -19.92 -3.24 -13.61
CA ARG A 75 -19.33 -4.59 -13.65
C ARG A 75 -20.04 -5.58 -12.71
N LYS A 76 -20.49 -5.11 -11.55
CA LYS A 76 -21.36 -5.93 -10.69
C LYS A 76 -22.63 -6.33 -11.44
N LYS A 77 -23.11 -5.48 -12.35
CA LYS A 77 -24.23 -5.78 -13.23
C LYS A 77 -23.98 -7.03 -14.09
N GLN A 78 -22.81 -7.17 -14.69
CA GLN A 78 -22.46 -8.34 -15.52
C GLN A 78 -22.21 -9.61 -14.70
N GLN A 79 -21.66 -9.49 -13.49
CA GLN A 79 -21.49 -10.62 -12.57
C GLN A 79 -22.83 -11.07 -11.97
N TYR A 80 -23.71 -10.13 -11.59
CA TYR A 80 -25.05 -10.42 -11.11
C TYR A 80 -25.92 -11.11 -12.18
N GLU A 81 -25.85 -10.68 -13.43
CA GLU A 81 -26.58 -11.31 -14.53
C GLU A 81 -26.06 -12.72 -14.88
N GLN A 82 -24.81 -13.03 -14.58
CA GLN A 82 -24.18 -14.33 -14.86
C GLN A 82 -24.30 -15.34 -13.70
N TYR A 83 -24.44 -14.86 -12.45
CA TYR A 83 -24.51 -15.69 -11.24
C TYR A 83 -25.69 -15.30 -10.37
N HIS A 84 -26.89 -15.59 -10.83
CA HIS A 84 -28.16 -15.39 -10.08
C HIS A 84 -28.29 -16.33 -8.87
N GLN A 85 -27.28 -16.37 -7.99
CA GLN A 85 -27.46 -16.83 -6.63
C GLN A 85 -27.47 -15.60 -5.72
N MET A 86 -28.69 -15.18 -5.35
CA MET A 86 -28.91 -14.21 -4.27
C MET A 86 -28.09 -14.70 -3.07
N THR A 87 -27.27 -13.84 -2.51
CA THR A 87 -26.50 -14.19 -1.33
C THR A 87 -27.43 -14.43 -0.16
N LEU A 88 -27.03 -15.26 0.80
CA LEU A 88 -27.81 -15.48 2.04
C LEU A 88 -28.13 -14.17 2.76
N PHE A 89 -27.27 -13.13 2.58
CA PHE A 89 -27.49 -11.77 3.09
C PHE A 89 -28.65 -11.06 2.41
N GLU A 90 -28.80 -11.19 1.10
CA GLU A 90 -29.85 -10.52 0.32
C GLU A 90 -31.20 -11.19 0.50
N LEU A 91 -31.24 -12.52 0.67
CA LEU A 91 -32.47 -13.30 0.84
C LEU A 91 -33.20 -13.02 2.17
N ASN A 92 -32.53 -12.59 3.20
CA ASN A 92 -33.07 -12.48 4.55
C ASN A 92 -33.48 -11.05 4.97
N PHE A 93 -33.29 -10.03 4.11
CA PHE A 93 -33.59 -8.65 4.50
C PHE A 93 -34.70 -8.04 3.65
N PRO A 94 -35.75 -7.49 4.29
CA PRO A 94 -36.93 -6.87 3.61
C PRO A 94 -36.59 -5.58 2.83
N GLN A 95 -35.33 -5.15 2.84
CA GLN A 95 -34.83 -3.91 2.21
C GLN A 95 -34.24 -4.13 0.82
N TYR A 96 -34.18 -5.39 0.35
CA TYR A 96 -33.67 -5.71 -0.98
C TYR A 96 -34.57 -5.17 -2.08
N ASP A 97 -33.97 -4.42 -3.00
CA ASP A 97 -34.68 -3.85 -4.18
C ASP A 97 -33.83 -4.24 -5.41
N GLU A 98 -34.45 -4.95 -6.35
CA GLU A 98 -33.73 -5.48 -7.54
C GLU A 98 -33.15 -4.40 -8.46
N GLU A 99 -33.65 -3.16 -8.41
CA GLU A 99 -33.18 -2.06 -9.27
C GLU A 99 -32.03 -1.26 -8.63
N LYS A 100 -31.94 -1.20 -7.30
CA LYS A 100 -30.99 -0.37 -6.55
C LYS A 100 -29.53 -0.84 -6.58
N PRO A 101 -29.19 -2.15 -6.63
CA PRO A 101 -27.80 -2.60 -6.62
C PRO A 101 -26.95 -2.04 -7.76
N HIS A 102 -27.57 -1.56 -8.82
CA HIS A 102 -26.89 -1.04 -10.00
C HIS A 102 -26.57 0.46 -9.95
N SER A 103 -27.21 1.18 -9.05
CA SER A 103 -27.10 2.64 -8.97
C SER A 103 -26.71 3.16 -7.59
N HIS A 104 -26.90 2.35 -6.55
CA HIS A 104 -26.67 2.74 -5.17
C HIS A 104 -25.61 1.88 -4.52
N GLY A 105 -24.68 2.49 -3.83
CA GLY A 105 -23.76 1.79 -2.93
C GLY A 105 -24.51 1.23 -1.72
N LYS A 106 -23.83 0.38 -0.96
CA LYS A 106 -24.36 -0.14 0.31
C LYS A 106 -23.48 0.34 1.45
N ILE A 107 -24.07 0.59 2.60
CA ILE A 107 -23.39 0.81 3.86
C ILE A 107 -23.71 -0.33 4.82
N PHE A 108 -22.69 -0.85 5.47
CA PHE A 108 -22.78 -1.90 6.48
C PHE A 108 -22.22 -1.35 7.79
N THR A 109 -22.91 -1.63 8.89
CA THR A 109 -22.55 -1.13 10.20
C THR A 109 -22.56 -2.26 11.22
N LEU A 110 -21.52 -2.35 12.05
CA LEU A 110 -21.43 -3.28 13.16
C LEU A 110 -21.22 -2.50 14.45
N THR A 111 -22.09 -2.70 15.44
CA THR A 111 -22.00 -2.03 16.74
C THR A 111 -22.29 -2.94 17.93
N ARG A 112 -23.03 -4.03 17.70
CA ARG A 112 -23.52 -4.91 18.78
C ARG A 112 -23.92 -6.29 18.24
N ASP A 113 -24.06 -7.24 19.14
CA ASP A 113 -24.66 -8.54 18.88
C ASP A 113 -26.18 -8.38 18.65
N ILE A 114 -26.60 -8.45 17.37
CA ILE A 114 -27.99 -8.27 16.95
C ILE A 114 -28.73 -9.60 16.96
N ASN A 115 -28.06 -10.66 16.54
CA ASN A 115 -28.61 -12.01 16.45
C ASN A 115 -28.67 -12.73 17.81
N LYS A 116 -28.10 -12.11 18.87
CA LYS A 116 -28.04 -12.61 20.23
C LYS A 116 -27.32 -13.97 20.35
N SER A 117 -26.32 -14.19 19.51
CA SER A 117 -25.49 -15.39 19.54
C SER A 117 -24.54 -15.43 20.74
N GLY A 118 -24.29 -14.28 21.36
CA GLY A 118 -23.31 -14.09 22.42
C GLY A 118 -21.89 -13.73 21.90
N VAL A 119 -21.75 -13.55 20.59
CA VAL A 119 -20.51 -13.13 19.92
C VAL A 119 -20.87 -12.08 18.87
N ILE A 120 -20.11 -10.99 18.81
CA ILE A 120 -20.25 -10.00 17.75
C ILE A 120 -19.38 -10.45 16.57
N ASP A 121 -20.01 -10.65 15.41
CA ASP A 121 -19.31 -11.06 14.19
C ASP A 121 -19.96 -10.50 12.91
N ILE A 122 -19.58 -11.07 11.77
CA ILE A 122 -20.06 -10.61 10.45
C ILE A 122 -21.57 -10.78 10.27
N ASP A 123 -22.19 -11.72 10.99
CA ASP A 123 -23.64 -11.98 10.91
C ASP A 123 -24.48 -10.91 11.64
N ASP A 124 -23.82 -10.02 12.38
CA ASP A 124 -24.44 -8.87 13.07
C ASP A 124 -24.36 -7.57 12.27
N LEU A 125 -23.87 -7.61 11.04
CA LEU A 125 -23.82 -6.44 10.17
C LEU A 125 -25.22 -5.99 9.78
N GLU A 126 -25.58 -4.76 10.16
CA GLU A 126 -26.77 -4.07 9.62
C GLU A 126 -26.39 -3.38 8.32
N TRP A 127 -27.23 -3.45 7.30
CA TRP A 127 -26.95 -2.79 6.03
C TRP A 127 -28.13 -2.00 5.48
N GLN A 128 -27.84 -0.99 4.69
CA GLN A 128 -28.81 -0.21 3.93
C GLN A 128 -28.17 0.33 2.63
N TYR A 129 -29.01 0.78 1.69
CA TYR A 129 -28.50 1.48 0.52
C TYR A 129 -28.06 2.90 0.90
N LEU A 130 -26.95 3.33 0.30
CA LEU A 130 -26.59 4.73 0.24
C LEU A 130 -27.53 5.47 -0.73
N GLU A 131 -27.64 6.79 -0.60
CA GLU A 131 -28.39 7.61 -1.57
C GLU A 131 -27.65 7.70 -2.91
N GLY A 132 -26.31 7.67 -2.88
CA GLY A 132 -25.43 7.69 -4.04
C GLY A 132 -24.82 6.34 -4.38
N ASP A 133 -23.88 6.35 -5.31
CA ASP A 133 -23.18 5.16 -5.82
C ASP A 133 -22.12 4.62 -4.86
N GLY A 134 -21.84 5.30 -3.74
CA GLY A 134 -20.81 4.92 -2.76
C GLY A 134 -19.41 5.42 -3.12
N ASP A 135 -19.28 6.37 -4.06
CA ASP A 135 -17.97 7.03 -4.31
C ASP A 135 -17.47 7.70 -3.03
N PHE A 136 -16.22 7.46 -2.67
CA PHE A 136 -15.64 8.01 -1.44
C PHE A 136 -15.63 9.55 -1.41
N ARG A 137 -15.75 10.21 -2.58
CA ARG A 137 -15.80 11.66 -2.73
C ARG A 137 -17.21 12.24 -2.54
N SER A 138 -18.23 11.40 -2.47
CA SER A 138 -19.62 11.87 -2.24
C SER A 138 -19.78 12.49 -0.85
N ASP A 139 -20.69 13.46 -0.71
CA ASP A 139 -20.95 14.10 0.57
C ASP A 139 -21.34 13.08 1.65
N GLU A 140 -22.08 12.04 1.26
CA GLU A 140 -22.52 10.96 2.15
C GLU A 140 -21.34 10.16 2.70
N VAL A 141 -20.38 9.74 1.85
CA VAL A 141 -19.19 9.01 2.30
C VAL A 141 -18.20 9.94 3.00
N CYS A 142 -18.14 11.21 2.62
CA CYS A 142 -17.39 12.24 3.37
C CYS A 142 -17.91 12.38 4.81
N ALA A 143 -19.22 12.35 5.03
CA ALA A 143 -19.79 12.37 6.38
C ALA A 143 -19.40 11.13 7.20
N LEU A 144 -19.33 9.94 6.58
CA LEU A 144 -18.83 8.73 7.24
C LEU A 144 -17.34 8.83 7.55
N ARG A 145 -16.52 9.42 6.65
CA ARG A 145 -15.11 9.72 6.92
C ARG A 145 -14.97 10.61 8.13
N ASP A 146 -15.78 11.66 8.22
CA ASP A 146 -15.69 12.65 9.29
C ASP A 146 -16.10 12.05 10.65
N GLU A 147 -17.02 11.07 10.66
CA GLU A 147 -17.36 10.27 11.84
C GLU A 147 -16.23 9.32 12.27
N ALA A 148 -15.49 8.76 11.31
CA ALA A 148 -14.49 7.75 11.58
C ALA A 148 -13.25 8.30 12.30
N ASP A 149 -12.60 7.45 13.08
CA ASP A 149 -11.27 7.72 13.66
C ASP A 149 -10.16 7.17 12.76
N ILE A 150 -10.39 5.99 12.18
CA ILE A 150 -9.40 5.24 11.40
C ILE A 150 -10.05 4.79 10.09
N ILE A 151 -9.34 4.98 8.99
CA ILE A 151 -9.75 4.53 7.65
C ILE A 151 -8.78 3.43 7.19
N VAL A 152 -9.32 2.26 6.88
CA VAL A 152 -8.54 1.10 6.44
C VAL A 152 -9.14 0.56 5.17
N THR A 153 -8.36 0.41 4.10
CA THR A 153 -8.87 -0.13 2.82
C THR A 153 -7.75 -0.46 1.84
N ASN A 154 -8.11 -1.13 0.76
CA ASN A 154 -7.32 -1.22 -0.46
C ASN A 154 -7.99 -0.37 -1.55
N PRO A 155 -7.70 0.94 -1.65
CA PRO A 155 -8.33 1.80 -2.63
C PRO A 155 -7.87 1.43 -4.05
N PRO A 156 -8.66 1.74 -5.09
CA PRO A 156 -8.21 1.61 -6.47
C PRO A 156 -6.88 2.34 -6.69
N PHE A 157 -5.86 1.66 -7.21
CA PHE A 157 -4.52 2.23 -7.36
C PHE A 157 -4.49 3.48 -8.25
N SER A 158 -5.41 3.56 -9.22
CA SER A 158 -5.59 4.75 -10.07
C SER A 158 -6.04 6.00 -9.30
N LEU A 159 -6.74 5.82 -8.18
CA LEU A 159 -7.27 6.89 -7.32
C LEU A 159 -6.47 7.08 -6.03
N PHE A 160 -5.36 6.37 -5.86
CA PHE A 160 -4.60 6.36 -4.61
C PHE A 160 -4.22 7.76 -4.11
N ARG A 161 -3.76 8.64 -5.01
CA ARG A 161 -3.38 10.02 -4.63
C ARG A 161 -4.54 10.83 -4.11
N GLU A 162 -5.68 10.75 -4.81
CA GLU A 162 -6.91 11.44 -4.43
C GLU A 162 -7.44 10.89 -3.10
N PHE A 163 -7.38 9.56 -2.95
CA PHE A 163 -7.83 8.89 -1.73
C PHE A 163 -7.00 9.29 -0.51
N VAL A 164 -5.67 9.28 -0.61
CA VAL A 164 -4.81 9.72 0.50
C VAL A 164 -5.06 11.20 0.83
N ALA A 165 -5.17 12.06 -0.17
CA ALA A 165 -5.49 13.47 0.05
C ALA A 165 -6.84 13.65 0.78
N TRP A 166 -7.86 12.91 0.36
CA TRP A 166 -9.20 12.90 0.97
C TRP A 166 -9.17 12.50 2.46
N VAL A 167 -8.35 11.51 2.83
CA VAL A 167 -8.20 11.10 4.24
C VAL A 167 -7.41 12.13 5.04
N MET A 168 -6.30 12.64 4.47
CA MET A 168 -5.38 13.55 5.16
C MET A 168 -6.01 14.93 5.38
N GLU A 169 -6.88 15.38 4.47
CA GLU A 169 -7.66 16.62 4.61
C GLU A 169 -8.56 16.58 5.86
N ALA A 170 -9.10 15.43 6.20
CA ALA A 170 -9.91 15.21 7.40
C ALA A 170 -9.10 14.85 8.65
N GLU A 171 -7.76 14.88 8.57
CA GLU A 171 -6.84 14.56 9.67
C GLU A 171 -7.09 13.18 10.31
N LYS A 172 -7.54 12.20 9.51
CA LYS A 172 -7.86 10.85 10.00
C LYS A 172 -6.63 9.94 10.04
N LYS A 173 -6.70 8.91 10.87
CA LYS A 173 -5.74 7.82 10.80
C LYS A 173 -6.03 6.96 9.57
N ILE A 174 -4.97 6.47 8.95
CA ILE A 174 -5.04 5.74 7.68
C ILE A 174 -4.18 4.48 7.71
N VAL A 175 -4.69 3.38 7.18
CA VAL A 175 -3.93 2.18 6.81
C VAL A 175 -4.42 1.72 5.45
N VAL A 176 -3.59 1.88 4.43
CA VAL A 176 -4.00 1.60 3.04
C VAL A 176 -2.91 0.88 2.27
N ILE A 177 -3.33 0.10 1.29
CA ILE A 177 -2.42 -0.52 0.32
C ILE A 177 -2.30 0.41 -0.89
N GLY A 178 -1.07 0.60 -1.34
CA GLY A 178 -0.78 1.37 -2.54
C GLY A 178 0.41 0.81 -3.30
N ASN A 179 0.68 1.39 -4.46
CA ASN A 179 1.89 1.08 -5.20
C ASN A 179 3.09 1.74 -4.52
N GLN A 180 4.15 0.98 -4.28
CA GLN A 180 5.39 1.47 -3.66
C GLN A 180 5.96 2.71 -4.36
N ASN A 181 5.80 2.82 -5.69
CA ASN A 181 6.25 3.99 -6.43
C ASN A 181 5.53 5.29 -6.01
N ALA A 182 4.41 5.18 -5.27
CA ALA A 182 3.70 6.35 -4.76
C ALA A 182 4.55 7.21 -3.82
N ILE A 183 5.59 6.65 -3.20
CA ILE A 183 6.56 7.42 -2.40
C ILE A 183 7.23 8.57 -3.17
N THR A 184 7.25 8.50 -4.51
CA THR A 184 7.82 9.53 -5.38
C THR A 184 6.79 10.55 -5.87
N TYR A 185 5.50 10.38 -5.55
CA TYR A 185 4.46 11.28 -6.02
C TYR A 185 4.52 12.62 -5.29
N LYS A 186 4.28 13.70 -6.01
CA LYS A 186 4.31 15.07 -5.47
C LYS A 186 3.29 15.30 -4.34
N GLU A 187 2.22 14.51 -4.30
CA GLU A 187 1.19 14.55 -3.28
C GLU A 187 1.55 13.71 -2.04
N ILE A 188 2.38 12.70 -2.20
CA ILE A 188 2.71 11.71 -1.15
C ILE A 188 4.05 12.02 -0.47
N PHE A 189 5.08 12.36 -1.25
CA PHE A 189 6.42 12.60 -0.71
C PHE A 189 6.45 13.68 0.40
N PRO A 190 5.76 14.83 0.28
CA PRO A 190 5.71 15.82 1.36
C PRO A 190 5.16 15.25 2.67
N LEU A 191 4.15 14.38 2.61
CA LEU A 191 3.59 13.72 3.79
C LEU A 191 4.60 12.79 4.46
N LEU A 192 5.40 12.06 3.66
CA LEU A 192 6.48 11.21 4.18
C LEU A 192 7.59 12.05 4.82
N LYS A 193 8.01 13.13 4.16
CA LYS A 193 9.01 14.07 4.67
C LYS A 193 8.59 14.70 6.00
N GLU A 194 7.34 15.13 6.10
CA GLU A 194 6.79 15.80 7.28
C GLU A 194 6.37 14.83 8.40
N ASN A 195 6.65 13.53 8.25
CA ASN A 195 6.21 12.49 9.19
C ASN A 195 4.68 12.49 9.45
N LYS A 196 3.90 12.79 8.41
CA LYS A 196 2.43 12.72 8.44
C LYS A 196 1.90 11.40 7.85
N LEU A 197 2.74 10.72 7.09
CA LEU A 197 2.49 9.41 6.48
C LEU A 197 3.80 8.64 6.45
N TRP A 198 3.77 7.31 6.52
CA TRP A 198 4.94 6.44 6.39
C TRP A 198 4.57 5.07 5.84
N ILE A 199 5.58 4.28 5.55
CA ILE A 199 5.40 2.91 5.08
C ILE A 199 4.99 2.03 6.27
N GLY A 200 4.07 1.09 6.02
CA GLY A 200 3.59 0.16 7.04
C GLY A 200 4.67 -0.79 7.58
N ALA A 201 4.26 -1.63 8.50
CA ALA A 201 5.18 -2.49 9.25
C ALA A 201 5.64 -3.72 8.47
N THR A 202 4.80 -4.25 7.57
CA THR A 202 5.02 -5.54 6.90
C THR A 202 5.12 -5.40 5.37
N ASN A 203 5.59 -6.46 4.72
CA ASN A 203 5.64 -6.61 3.25
C ASN A 203 6.39 -5.51 2.46
N ASN A 204 7.27 -4.79 3.12
CA ASN A 204 8.03 -3.72 2.49
C ASN A 204 9.10 -4.27 1.55
N GLY A 205 8.93 -4.03 0.25
CA GLY A 205 9.81 -4.55 -0.79
C GLY A 205 9.66 -6.04 -1.08
N GLN A 206 8.59 -6.67 -0.59
CA GLN A 206 8.25 -8.06 -0.88
C GLN A 206 7.03 -8.14 -1.79
N ASP A 207 6.89 -9.27 -2.49
CA ASP A 207 5.71 -9.54 -3.29
C ASP A 207 4.47 -9.71 -2.38
N MET A 208 3.36 -9.02 -2.72
CA MET A 208 2.06 -9.26 -2.13
C MET A 208 1.17 -10.02 -3.09
N VAL A 209 0.39 -10.96 -2.55
CA VAL A 209 -0.59 -11.74 -3.31
C VAL A 209 -1.99 -11.21 -3.02
N PHE A 210 -2.79 -11.13 -4.07
CA PHE A 210 -4.16 -10.69 -4.02
C PHE A 210 -5.08 -11.73 -4.66
N GLU A 211 -6.24 -11.91 -4.09
CA GLU A 211 -7.32 -12.62 -4.74
C GLU A 211 -7.93 -11.74 -5.82
N VAL A 212 -8.32 -12.33 -6.93
CA VAL A 212 -8.97 -11.64 -8.03
C VAL A 212 -10.31 -12.31 -8.36
N PRO A 213 -11.30 -11.53 -8.86
CA PRO A 213 -12.58 -12.11 -9.26
C PRO A 213 -12.41 -13.27 -10.26
N GLU A 214 -13.34 -14.21 -10.22
CA GLU A 214 -13.37 -15.30 -11.19
C GLU A 214 -13.47 -14.75 -12.61
N GLY A 215 -12.67 -15.30 -13.54
CA GLY A 215 -12.58 -14.80 -14.91
C GLY A 215 -11.70 -13.56 -15.10
N ALA A 216 -11.07 -13.03 -14.05
CA ALA A 216 -10.12 -11.95 -14.16
C ALA A 216 -8.91 -12.33 -15.00
N ILE A 217 -8.48 -11.44 -15.89
CA ILE A 217 -7.29 -11.64 -16.72
C ILE A 217 -6.04 -11.33 -15.90
N VAL A 218 -5.34 -12.38 -15.48
CA VAL A 218 -4.07 -12.28 -14.73
C VAL A 218 -2.91 -12.63 -15.65
N ALA A 219 -1.81 -11.89 -15.55
CA ALA A 219 -0.60 -12.19 -16.29
C ALA A 219 -0.04 -13.58 -15.83
N PRO A 220 0.27 -14.50 -16.76
CA PRO A 220 0.72 -15.86 -16.40
C PRO A 220 1.91 -15.88 -15.43
N LYS A 221 2.85 -14.95 -15.59
CA LYS A 221 4.02 -14.80 -14.71
C LYS A 221 3.65 -14.43 -13.26
N ASP A 222 2.63 -13.61 -13.08
CA ASP A 222 2.21 -13.17 -11.75
C ASP A 222 1.35 -14.24 -11.07
N LYS A 223 0.58 -15.00 -11.86
CA LYS A 223 -0.12 -16.19 -11.37
C LYS A 223 0.86 -17.28 -10.91
N GLU A 224 1.87 -17.60 -11.74
CA GLU A 224 2.93 -18.58 -11.38
C GLU A 224 3.67 -18.19 -10.11
N LYS A 225 3.94 -16.89 -9.92
CA LYS A 225 4.59 -16.39 -8.69
C LYS A 225 3.68 -16.50 -7.47
N ALA A 226 2.39 -16.23 -7.61
CA ALA A 226 1.42 -16.43 -6.53
C ALA A 226 1.35 -17.92 -6.15
N GLU A 227 1.35 -18.83 -7.13
CA GLU A 227 1.37 -20.28 -6.89
C GLU A 227 2.64 -20.75 -6.16
N LYS A 228 3.81 -20.20 -6.50
CA LYS A 228 5.08 -20.47 -5.79
C LYS A 228 5.06 -19.98 -4.33
N LEU A 229 4.25 -18.96 -4.02
CA LEU A 229 4.02 -18.47 -2.67
C LEU A 229 2.92 -19.25 -1.92
N GLY A 230 2.36 -20.31 -2.53
CA GLY A 230 1.35 -21.18 -1.93
C GLY A 230 -0.09 -20.86 -2.28
N TYR A 231 -0.36 -19.83 -3.07
CA TYR A 231 -1.70 -19.38 -3.44
C TYR A 231 -2.10 -19.93 -4.81
N LYS A 232 -3.01 -20.91 -4.82
CA LYS A 232 -3.51 -21.58 -6.02
C LYS A 232 -4.92 -21.13 -6.35
N GLY A 233 -5.23 -20.90 -7.63
CA GLY A 233 -6.55 -20.50 -8.11
C GLY A 233 -6.58 -19.05 -8.59
N ASN A 234 -7.58 -18.28 -8.15
CA ASN A 234 -7.82 -16.92 -8.59
C ASN A 234 -6.96 -15.89 -7.82
N TYR A 235 -5.64 -16.04 -7.92
CA TYR A 235 -4.69 -15.16 -7.25
C TYR A 235 -3.71 -14.54 -8.24
N THR A 236 -3.28 -13.33 -7.93
CA THR A 236 -2.21 -12.62 -8.65
C THR A 236 -1.19 -12.05 -7.69
N ARG A 237 0.04 -11.93 -8.14
CA ARG A 237 1.09 -11.25 -7.40
C ARG A 237 1.24 -9.81 -7.88
N LEU A 238 1.35 -8.88 -6.95
CA LEU A 238 1.75 -7.50 -7.21
C LEU A 238 3.08 -7.21 -6.51
N GLY A 239 4.15 -7.03 -7.30
CA GLY A 239 5.51 -6.89 -6.77
C GLY A 239 5.83 -5.56 -6.13
N ASN A 240 4.99 -4.56 -6.36
CA ASN A 240 5.20 -3.19 -5.90
C ASN A 240 4.10 -2.70 -4.93
N ALA A 241 3.31 -3.61 -4.37
CA ALA A 241 2.32 -3.25 -3.37
C ALA A 241 2.97 -3.11 -1.99
N CYS A 242 2.60 -2.08 -1.24
CA CYS A 242 3.02 -1.90 0.15
C CYS A 242 1.95 -1.16 0.95
N TRP A 243 2.07 -1.23 2.27
CA TRP A 243 1.21 -0.49 3.19
C TRP A 243 1.68 0.95 3.35
N PHE A 244 0.73 1.87 3.43
CA PHE A 244 0.92 3.27 3.83
C PHE A 244 0.05 3.55 5.05
N THR A 245 0.61 4.23 6.04
CA THR A 245 -0.08 4.49 7.30
C THR A 245 0.42 5.76 7.99
N ASN A 246 -0.38 6.29 8.89
CA ASN A 246 0.02 7.26 9.92
C ASN A 246 -0.29 6.74 11.34
N ILE A 247 -0.48 5.42 11.48
CA ILE A 247 -0.49 4.73 12.76
C ILE A 247 0.93 4.26 13.06
N ASP A 248 1.41 4.55 14.26
CA ASP A 248 2.77 4.21 14.66
C ASP A 248 2.97 2.70 14.86
N HIS A 249 4.19 2.24 14.66
CA HIS A 249 4.56 0.83 14.81
C HIS A 249 6.05 0.65 15.13
N GLY A 250 6.40 -0.45 15.79
CA GLY A 250 7.74 -0.68 16.31
C GLY A 250 8.85 -0.69 15.25
N ARG A 251 8.55 -1.11 14.01
CA ARG A 251 9.55 -1.12 12.93
C ARG A 251 10.05 0.27 12.57
N ARG A 252 9.21 1.29 12.67
CA ARG A 252 9.57 2.68 12.37
C ARG A 252 10.64 3.21 13.33
N HIS A 253 10.71 2.67 14.54
CA HIS A 253 11.65 3.04 15.60
C HIS A 253 12.89 2.14 15.66
N GLN A 254 13.00 1.15 14.75
CA GLN A 254 14.19 0.31 14.68
C GLN A 254 15.32 1.07 13.97
N PRO A 255 16.44 1.32 14.64
CA PRO A 255 17.57 1.98 14.00
C PRO A 255 18.18 1.06 12.95
N LEU A 256 18.66 1.66 11.86
CA LEU A 256 19.50 0.96 10.90
C LEU A 256 20.81 0.58 11.57
N SER A 257 21.21 -0.69 11.45
CA SER A 257 22.53 -1.17 11.87
C SER A 257 23.55 -0.76 10.80
N LEU A 258 24.31 0.29 11.08
CA LEU A 258 25.21 0.93 10.13
C LEU A 258 26.66 0.83 10.61
N MET A 259 27.58 0.65 9.68
CA MET A 259 29.02 0.74 9.90
C MET A 259 29.49 2.19 9.84
N THR A 260 30.65 2.49 10.42
CA THR A 260 31.33 3.76 10.22
C THR A 260 31.75 3.94 8.74
N MET A 261 32.05 5.16 8.33
CA MET A 261 32.60 5.40 6.99
C MET A 261 33.85 4.58 6.74
N ALA A 262 34.80 4.57 7.70
CA ALA A 262 36.04 3.80 7.60
C ALA A 262 35.79 2.29 7.46
N ASP A 263 34.82 1.75 8.20
CA ASP A 263 34.51 0.34 8.13
C ASP A 263 33.78 0.00 6.81
N ASN A 264 32.93 0.87 6.30
CA ASN A 264 32.30 0.70 4.99
C ASN A 264 33.33 0.64 3.86
N LEU A 265 34.32 1.55 3.86
CA LEU A 265 35.40 1.56 2.88
C LEU A 265 36.21 0.26 2.89
N LYS A 266 36.31 -0.40 4.03
CA LYS A 266 37.09 -1.61 4.19
C LYS A 266 36.31 -2.90 4.05
N TYR A 267 35.08 -2.94 4.60
CA TYR A 267 34.33 -4.18 4.82
C TYR A 267 32.97 -4.22 4.15
N SER A 268 32.49 -3.13 3.52
CA SER A 268 31.20 -3.13 2.85
C SER A 268 31.09 -4.33 1.89
N LYS A 269 29.93 -4.97 1.84
CA LYS A 269 29.67 -6.00 0.83
C LYS A 269 29.65 -5.43 -0.60
N HIS A 270 29.45 -4.13 -0.74
CA HIS A 270 29.38 -3.43 -2.01
C HIS A 270 30.78 -3.06 -2.52
N LYS A 271 31.18 -3.68 -3.62
CA LYS A 271 32.48 -3.46 -4.27
C LYS A 271 32.69 -1.98 -4.61
N GLN A 272 31.63 -1.31 -5.11
CA GLN A 272 31.67 0.11 -5.46
C GLN A 272 32.14 0.98 -4.27
N ILE A 273 31.60 0.77 -3.08
CA ILE A 273 31.99 1.52 -1.88
C ILE A 273 33.45 1.27 -1.51
N ARG A 274 33.91 0.01 -1.59
CA ARG A 274 35.29 -0.33 -1.26
C ARG A 274 36.34 0.22 -2.24
N GLU A 275 35.96 0.35 -3.52
CA GLU A 275 36.89 0.77 -4.58
C GLU A 275 36.85 2.26 -4.89
N GLN A 276 35.64 2.86 -4.87
CA GLN A 276 35.43 4.27 -5.25
C GLN A 276 35.18 5.18 -4.04
N GLY A 277 34.81 4.61 -2.90
CA GLY A 277 34.41 5.38 -1.73
C GLY A 277 33.05 6.06 -1.92
N TYR A 278 32.89 7.17 -1.22
CA TYR A 278 31.70 8.02 -1.30
C TYR A 278 32.01 9.24 -2.18
N LEU A 279 31.38 9.31 -3.32
CA LEU A 279 31.54 10.44 -4.23
C LEU A 279 30.79 11.66 -3.69
N LYS A 280 31.34 12.84 -3.90
CA LYS A 280 30.67 14.11 -3.55
C LYS A 280 29.94 14.64 -4.77
N TYR A 281 28.75 15.20 -4.58
CA TYR A 281 28.03 15.85 -5.67
C TYR A 281 28.69 17.17 -6.05
N ASP A 282 28.70 17.50 -7.36
CA ASP A 282 29.28 18.73 -7.87
C ASP A 282 28.41 19.96 -7.60
N ASN A 283 27.09 19.75 -7.57
CA ASN A 283 26.08 20.80 -7.48
C ASN A 283 25.32 20.86 -6.17
N TYR A 284 25.72 20.09 -5.18
CA TYR A 284 25.13 20.05 -3.85
C TYR A 284 26.13 19.57 -2.81
N ASP A 285 26.13 20.17 -1.64
CA ASP A 285 27.05 19.81 -0.55
C ASP A 285 26.60 18.54 0.18
N ALA A 286 26.71 17.40 -0.50
CA ALA A 286 26.36 16.09 0.01
C ALA A 286 27.22 14.99 -0.65
N ILE A 287 27.28 13.83 -0.02
CA ILE A 287 27.90 12.63 -0.57
C ILE A 287 26.85 11.71 -1.19
N GLU A 288 27.23 10.97 -2.24
CA GLU A 288 26.44 9.89 -2.81
C GLU A 288 26.58 8.61 -2.00
N VAL A 289 25.47 8.06 -1.54
CA VAL A 289 25.40 6.77 -0.84
C VAL A 289 24.48 5.83 -1.65
N PRO A 290 25.03 5.04 -2.57
CA PRO A 290 24.24 4.27 -3.53
C PRO A 290 23.47 3.08 -2.91
N PHE A 291 23.77 2.72 -1.65
CA PHE A 291 23.15 1.57 -0.97
C PHE A 291 22.73 1.95 0.45
N VAL A 292 21.50 1.64 0.84
CA VAL A 292 20.94 1.96 2.16
C VAL A 292 21.76 1.37 3.31
N ASP A 293 22.32 0.19 3.15
CA ASP A 293 23.14 -0.48 4.15
C ASP A 293 24.63 -0.04 4.14
N ALA A 294 24.96 0.89 3.26
CA ALA A 294 26.27 1.56 3.25
C ALA A 294 26.20 3.02 3.74
N ILE A 295 25.08 3.45 4.30
CA ILE A 295 24.99 4.75 4.98
C ILE A 295 26.00 4.76 6.14
N PRO A 296 26.94 5.70 6.19
CA PRO A 296 27.91 5.76 7.27
C PRO A 296 27.26 6.29 8.56
N SER A 297 27.48 5.59 9.67
CA SER A 297 26.89 5.93 10.98
C SER A 297 27.51 7.17 11.63
N ASP A 298 28.69 7.56 11.20
CA ASP A 298 29.50 8.65 11.74
C ASP A 298 29.57 9.89 10.82
N TYR A 299 28.78 9.94 9.75
CA TYR A 299 28.69 11.08 8.86
C TYR A 299 27.47 11.93 9.23
N VAL A 300 27.66 13.22 9.47
CA VAL A 300 26.64 14.12 10.02
C VAL A 300 26.10 15.13 9.00
N GLU A 301 26.72 15.23 7.83
CA GLU A 301 26.30 16.12 6.76
C GLU A 301 25.26 15.45 5.83
N ASP A 302 24.77 16.17 4.84
CA ASP A 302 23.78 15.68 3.90
C ASP A 302 24.29 14.50 3.06
N MET A 303 23.42 13.52 2.84
CA MET A 303 23.68 12.32 2.04
C MET A 303 22.59 12.12 1.00
N GLY A 304 22.97 11.83 -0.24
CA GLY A 304 22.06 11.34 -1.27
C GLY A 304 21.92 9.83 -1.14
N VAL A 305 20.73 9.37 -0.75
CA VAL A 305 20.42 7.94 -0.54
C VAL A 305 19.37 7.47 -1.53
N PRO A 306 19.32 6.16 -1.87
CA PRO A 306 18.26 5.62 -2.71
C PRO A 306 16.88 5.87 -2.11
N ILE A 307 15.88 6.12 -2.96
CA ILE A 307 14.48 6.33 -2.53
C ILE A 307 13.92 5.16 -1.70
N THR A 308 14.45 3.96 -1.89
CA THR A 308 14.12 2.76 -1.10
C THR A 308 14.49 2.88 0.37
N TYR A 309 15.30 3.87 0.75
CA TYR A 309 15.57 4.21 2.14
C TYR A 309 14.28 4.49 2.92
N LEU A 310 13.28 5.11 2.30
CA LEU A 310 11.99 5.43 2.93
C LEU A 310 11.24 4.20 3.47
N GLN A 311 11.54 3.01 2.98
CA GLN A 311 11.00 1.76 3.51
C GLN A 311 11.53 1.38 4.90
N ARG A 312 12.65 1.98 5.28
CA ARG A 312 13.35 1.73 6.54
C ARG A 312 13.63 3.02 7.30
N HIS A 313 12.94 4.11 6.92
CA HIS A 313 13.13 5.40 7.53
C HIS A 313 12.78 5.35 9.02
N ASN A 314 13.76 5.71 9.84
CA ASN A 314 13.59 5.98 11.25
C ASN A 314 13.76 7.49 11.48
N PRO A 315 12.69 8.23 11.87
CA PRO A 315 12.76 9.67 12.05
C PRO A 315 13.59 10.13 13.26
N GLU A 316 13.92 9.20 14.16
CA GLU A 316 14.81 9.45 15.30
C GLU A 316 16.30 9.36 14.90
N GLN A 317 16.59 8.68 13.80
CA GLN A 317 17.94 8.46 13.32
C GLN A 317 18.34 9.43 12.19
N PHE A 318 17.41 9.73 11.26
CA PHE A 318 17.66 10.58 10.10
C PHE A 318 16.47 11.48 9.77
N GLU A 319 16.77 12.64 9.23
CA GLU A 319 15.79 13.56 8.66
C GLU A 319 15.77 13.44 7.12
N VAL A 320 14.58 13.51 6.51
CA VAL A 320 14.42 13.56 5.06
C VAL A 320 14.39 15.03 4.61
N VAL A 321 15.46 15.50 4.01
CA VAL A 321 15.62 16.91 3.61
C VAL A 321 14.85 17.22 2.33
N LYS A 322 15.05 16.44 1.27
CA LYS A 322 14.37 16.61 -0.03
C LYS A 322 14.43 15.37 -0.91
N PHE A 323 13.61 15.37 -1.94
CA PHE A 323 13.62 14.39 -3.02
C PHE A 323 14.15 15.02 -4.30
N ARG A 324 15.00 14.28 -5.01
CA ARG A 324 15.47 14.61 -6.35
C ARG A 324 15.15 13.48 -7.31
N LYS A 325 14.70 13.84 -8.49
CA LYS A 325 14.42 12.91 -9.57
C LYS A 325 15.39 13.22 -10.70
N GLY A 326 16.17 12.24 -11.12
CA GLY A 326 17.32 12.36 -11.97
C GLY A 326 17.08 12.71 -13.45
N ASP A 327 16.41 13.83 -13.79
CA ASP A 327 16.08 14.17 -15.18
C ASP A 327 16.13 15.69 -15.51
N ASP A 328 16.59 16.54 -14.62
CA ASP A 328 16.68 17.98 -14.86
C ASP A 328 18.01 18.60 -14.36
N GLU A 329 18.31 19.83 -14.80
CA GLU A 329 19.54 20.56 -14.41
C GLU A 329 19.67 20.82 -12.89
N LYS A 330 18.61 20.55 -12.11
CA LYS A 330 18.55 20.71 -10.66
C LYS A 330 18.86 19.41 -9.93
N ASP A 331 19.02 18.31 -10.64
CA ASP A 331 19.35 17.02 -10.07
C ASP A 331 20.75 17.00 -9.48
N LEU A 332 20.95 16.06 -8.56
CA LEU A 332 22.28 15.82 -8.02
C LEU A 332 23.18 15.23 -9.12
N THR A 333 24.33 15.85 -9.36
CA THR A 333 25.32 15.41 -10.34
C THR A 333 26.67 15.22 -9.67
N TYR A 334 27.43 14.27 -10.17
CA TYR A 334 28.81 14.05 -9.72
C TYR A 334 29.70 13.65 -10.90
N THR A 335 30.95 14.10 -10.85
CA THR A 335 31.96 13.73 -11.83
C THR A 335 32.58 12.39 -11.41
N ILE A 336 32.43 11.38 -12.25
CA ILE A 336 33.18 10.13 -12.13
C ILE A 336 34.38 10.25 -13.03
N ASP A 337 35.59 10.00 -12.51
CA ASP A 337 36.81 10.04 -13.30
C ASP A 337 36.72 9.04 -14.46
N SER A 338 36.86 9.57 -15.69
CA SER A 338 36.57 8.87 -16.94
C SER A 338 37.40 7.60 -17.18
N SER A 339 38.46 7.40 -16.42
CA SER A 339 39.28 6.19 -16.47
C SER A 339 38.60 4.95 -15.89
N THR A 340 37.63 5.13 -14.99
CA THR A 340 36.91 4.04 -14.31
C THR A 340 35.61 3.64 -15.05
N ILE A 341 35.04 4.53 -15.87
CA ILE A 341 33.73 4.33 -16.54
C ILE A 341 33.86 3.40 -17.76
N LEU A 342 35.01 3.34 -18.41
CA LEU A 342 35.16 2.64 -19.70
C LEU A 342 35.03 1.10 -19.61
N THR A 343 35.20 0.51 -18.43
CA THR A 343 35.08 -0.94 -18.23
C THR A 343 33.65 -1.41 -17.95
N ASP A 344 32.85 -0.66 -17.20
CA ASP A 344 31.51 -1.10 -16.81
C ASP A 344 30.43 -0.79 -17.88
N ARG A 345 30.51 0.37 -18.55
CA ARG A 345 29.56 0.70 -19.61
C ARG A 345 29.69 -0.15 -20.89
N GLN A 346 30.85 -0.75 -21.12
CA GLN A 346 31.02 -1.67 -22.25
C GLN A 346 30.41 -3.05 -21.95
N THR A 347 30.40 -3.48 -20.70
CA THR A 347 29.81 -4.78 -20.29
C THR A 347 28.28 -4.70 -20.31
N ASP A 348 27.69 -3.61 -19.81
CA ASP A 348 26.23 -3.42 -19.82
C ASP A 348 25.67 -3.24 -21.24
N ARG A 349 26.38 -2.50 -22.14
CA ARG A 349 25.97 -2.36 -23.55
C ARG A 349 26.12 -3.63 -24.38
N GLN A 350 26.99 -4.55 -23.98
CA GLN A 350 27.09 -5.86 -24.65
C GLN A 350 26.01 -6.83 -24.16
N THR A 351 25.61 -6.75 -22.90
CA THR A 351 24.53 -7.58 -22.34
C THR A 351 23.16 -7.15 -22.93
N ASP A 352 22.87 -5.85 -22.99
CA ASP A 352 21.64 -5.32 -23.61
C ASP A 352 21.56 -5.61 -25.12
N ARG A 353 22.69 -5.54 -25.85
CA ARG A 353 22.70 -5.86 -27.29
C ARG A 353 22.61 -7.36 -27.59
N GLN A 354 22.94 -8.23 -26.65
CA GLN A 354 22.73 -9.68 -26.79
C GLN A 354 21.31 -10.10 -26.46
N THR A 355 20.64 -9.42 -25.54
CA THR A 355 19.24 -9.67 -25.19
C THR A 355 18.29 -9.21 -26.29
N ASP A 356 18.53 -8.04 -26.91
CA ASP A 356 17.71 -7.55 -28.03
C ASP A 356 17.87 -8.35 -29.32
N ARG A 357 19.03 -9.03 -29.53
CA ARG A 357 19.23 -9.87 -30.71
C ARG A 357 18.66 -11.28 -30.60
N GLN A 358 18.25 -11.71 -29.40
CA GLN A 358 17.58 -13.00 -29.20
C GLN A 358 16.05 -12.89 -29.26
N THR A 359 15.47 -11.71 -29.10
CA THR A 359 14.02 -11.49 -29.19
C THR A 359 13.53 -11.27 -30.63
N ASP A 360 14.41 -10.94 -31.59
CA ASP A 360 14.03 -10.75 -33.00
C ASP A 360 14.19 -12.02 -33.88
N ARG A 361 14.41 -13.20 -33.25
CA ARG A 361 14.58 -14.49 -34.00
C ARG A 361 13.73 -15.64 -33.44
N GLN A 362 12.55 -15.34 -32.93
CA GLN A 362 11.52 -16.38 -32.71
C GLN A 362 10.14 -15.91 -33.19
#